data_d32f338d0e20baa6020e3e213b865e4f
#
_entry.id   d32f338d0e20baa6020e3e213b865e4f
#
_cell.length_a   1.000
_cell.length_b   1.000
_cell.length_c   1.000
_cell.angle_alpha   90.00
_cell.angle_beta   90.00
_cell.angle_gamma   90.00
#
_symmetry.space_group_name_H-M   'P 1'
#
loop_
_entity.id
_entity.type
_entity.pdbx_description
1 polymer ?
#
loop_
_entity_poly.entity_id
_entity_poly.type
_entity_poly.pdbx_seq_one_letter_code
_entity_poly.pdbx_strand_id
1 'polypeptide(L)'
;MSDAHFPYHSDEAMNVMLNYADKYEPNNLILNGDMVDFFAVSRWEKNPEERNLSKELHIARQFLSHLRERFPKARIIYKIGNHEHRWESYMWTKAPEICGVADFELRKLLDFAKYGVEEVCDKQKMKAGKHLTIIHGHEIPGAFAPVNFARTLQTNLGVCTIAGHRHQSSEHSFKTADDKFITCWSLGCLCDMRPDYAPINKWNHGFATLDLSGNDFFVDNKRIVNGQAV
;
A
#
# COMPACT_ATOMS: atom_id res chain seq x y z
N MET A 1 -4.51 3.43 2.78
CA MET A 1 -3.63 4.05 1.77
C MET A 1 -2.65 3.02 1.24
N SER A 2 -2.09 3.21 0.03
CA SER A 2 -1.19 2.27 -0.64
C SER A 2 -0.28 3.02 -1.61
N ASP A 3 0.86 2.43 -1.95
CA ASP A 3 1.70 2.85 -3.08
C ASP A 3 2.17 4.32 -3.00
N ALA A 4 2.76 4.72 -1.90
CA ALA A 4 3.36 6.05 -1.72
C ALA A 4 4.76 6.14 -2.33
N HIS A 5 5.52 5.04 -2.34
CA HIS A 5 6.86 4.93 -2.92
C HIS A 5 7.84 6.01 -2.44
N PHE A 6 7.93 6.24 -1.12
CA PHE A 6 8.91 7.19 -0.59
C PHE A 6 10.31 6.95 -1.14
N PRO A 7 11.00 7.96 -1.65
CA PRO A 7 10.74 9.40 -1.58
C PRO A 7 9.95 9.99 -2.77
N TYR A 8 9.39 9.18 -3.65
CA TYR A 8 8.72 9.58 -4.89
C TYR A 8 7.20 9.78 -4.72
N HIS A 9 6.75 10.10 -3.52
CA HIS A 9 5.34 10.39 -3.24
C HIS A 9 4.91 11.75 -3.80
N SER A 10 3.61 11.89 -4.03
CA SER A 10 3.00 13.17 -4.35
C SER A 10 2.60 13.89 -3.06
N ASP A 11 3.25 15.01 -2.75
CA ASP A 11 2.89 15.84 -1.60
C ASP A 11 1.43 16.28 -1.63
N GLU A 12 0.91 16.64 -2.82
CA GLU A 12 -0.48 17.02 -2.99
C GLU A 12 -1.44 15.88 -2.61
N ALA A 13 -1.21 14.69 -3.17
CA ALA A 13 -2.06 13.52 -2.91
C ALA A 13 -1.99 13.10 -1.44
N MET A 14 -0.79 13.12 -0.84
CA MET A 14 -0.61 12.82 0.58
C MET A 14 -1.35 13.81 1.47
N ASN A 15 -1.25 15.11 1.19
CA ASN A 15 -1.94 16.15 1.96
C ASN A 15 -3.46 16.03 1.85
N VAL A 16 -4.01 15.75 0.65
CA VAL A 16 -5.45 15.54 0.46
C VAL A 16 -5.93 14.34 1.29
N MET A 17 -5.21 13.22 1.22
CA MET A 17 -5.54 12.01 1.97
C MET A 17 -5.46 12.24 3.50
N LEU A 18 -4.40 12.90 3.99
CA LEU A 18 -4.23 13.18 5.41
C LEU A 18 -5.30 14.15 5.94
N ASN A 19 -5.63 15.21 5.18
CA ASN A 19 -6.69 16.16 5.55
C ASN A 19 -8.09 15.51 5.52
N TYR A 20 -8.28 14.51 4.67
CA TYR A 20 -9.50 13.69 4.70
C TYR A 20 -9.52 12.81 5.96
N ALA A 21 -8.40 12.17 6.28
CA ALA A 21 -8.28 11.33 7.46
C ALA A 21 -8.51 12.10 8.78
N ASP A 22 -8.10 13.37 8.88
CA ASP A 22 -8.40 14.21 10.05
C ASP A 22 -9.90 14.35 10.30
N LYS A 23 -10.68 14.52 9.23
CA LYS A 23 -12.13 14.67 9.32
C LYS A 23 -12.85 13.35 9.56
N TYR A 24 -12.25 12.27 9.06
CA TYR A 24 -12.78 10.92 9.18
C TYR A 24 -12.47 10.29 10.53
N GLU A 25 -11.40 10.74 11.22
CA GLU A 25 -10.95 10.27 12.55
C GLU A 25 -10.80 8.74 12.64
N PRO A 26 -9.94 8.10 11.80
CA PRO A 26 -9.85 6.66 11.72
C PRO A 26 -9.30 6.03 13.00
N ASN A 27 -9.90 4.92 13.42
CA ASN A 27 -9.36 4.08 14.50
C ASN A 27 -8.15 3.25 14.06
N ASN A 28 -8.06 2.95 12.77
CA ASN A 28 -6.97 2.18 12.17
C ASN A 28 -6.48 2.86 10.90
N LEU A 29 -5.17 2.95 10.77
CA LEU A 29 -4.48 3.41 9.55
C LEU A 29 -3.79 2.19 8.93
N ILE A 30 -4.22 1.80 7.73
CA ILE A 30 -3.63 0.68 7.00
C ILE A 30 -2.73 1.24 5.89
N LEU A 31 -1.43 0.99 6.02
CA LEU A 31 -0.40 1.23 5.01
C LEU A 31 -0.28 -0.06 4.20
N ASN A 32 -0.95 -0.10 3.05
CA ASN A 32 -1.20 -1.36 2.33
C ASN A 32 -0.09 -1.68 1.30
N GLY A 33 1.17 -1.59 1.71
CA GLY A 33 2.34 -1.94 0.92
C GLY A 33 2.82 -0.84 -0.02
N ASP A 34 4.05 -1.02 -0.49
CA ASP A 34 4.76 -0.12 -1.38
C ASP A 34 4.80 1.33 -0.86
N MET A 35 5.01 1.45 0.45
CA MET A 35 5.19 2.77 1.08
C MET A 35 6.59 3.30 0.85
N VAL A 36 7.61 2.43 0.85
CA VAL A 36 9.00 2.76 0.51
C VAL A 36 9.32 2.18 -0.86
N ASP A 37 9.97 2.94 -1.72
CA ASP A 37 10.31 2.45 -3.06
C ASP A 37 11.40 1.39 -3.03
N PHE A 38 12.40 1.53 -2.14
CA PHE A 38 13.60 0.71 -2.15
C PHE A 38 14.30 0.71 -3.52
N PHE A 39 14.30 1.87 -4.18
CA PHE A 39 14.95 2.10 -5.47
C PHE A 39 16.44 1.75 -5.41
N ALA A 40 17.11 2.12 -4.33
CA ALA A 40 18.55 1.90 -4.16
C ALA A 40 18.96 0.41 -4.27
N VAL A 41 18.11 -0.51 -3.84
CA VAL A 41 18.36 -1.97 -3.83
C VAL A 41 17.56 -2.74 -4.87
N SER A 42 16.79 -2.06 -5.71
CA SER A 42 16.03 -2.67 -6.80
C SER A 42 16.96 -3.39 -7.79
N ARG A 43 16.52 -4.51 -8.35
CA ARG A 43 17.24 -5.28 -9.37
C ARG A 43 17.24 -4.64 -10.77
N TRP A 44 16.36 -3.68 -11.00
CA TRP A 44 16.24 -3.03 -12.30
C TRP A 44 17.38 -2.04 -12.52
N GLU A 45 17.75 -1.83 -13.78
CA GLU A 45 18.71 -0.80 -14.16
C GLU A 45 18.22 0.58 -13.71
N LYS A 46 19.13 1.40 -13.24
CA LYS A 46 18.84 2.72 -12.69
C LYS A 46 20.10 3.58 -12.63
N ASN A 47 19.88 4.89 -12.61
CA ASN A 47 20.96 5.84 -12.40
C ASN A 47 21.62 5.63 -11.01
N PRO A 48 22.92 5.29 -10.95
CA PRO A 48 23.61 5.10 -9.66
C PRO A 48 23.62 6.33 -8.77
N GLU A 49 23.60 7.53 -9.35
CA GLU A 49 23.64 8.81 -8.61
C GLU A 49 22.35 9.07 -7.82
N GLU A 50 21.24 8.44 -8.21
CA GLU A 50 19.96 8.55 -7.54
C GLU A 50 19.77 7.55 -6.40
N ARG A 51 20.72 6.59 -6.23
CA ARG A 51 20.66 5.58 -5.18
C ARG A 51 20.96 6.19 -3.83
N ASN A 52 19.95 6.35 -3.00
CA ASN A 52 20.13 6.84 -1.63
C ASN A 52 19.17 6.16 -0.65
N LEU A 53 19.51 4.93 -0.25
CA LEU A 53 18.72 4.15 0.71
C LEU A 53 18.51 4.91 2.03
N SER A 54 19.52 5.64 2.50
CA SER A 54 19.41 6.42 3.73
C SER A 54 18.33 7.48 3.64
N LYS A 55 18.20 8.16 2.49
CA LYS A 55 17.13 9.14 2.24
C LYS A 55 15.75 8.47 2.19
N GLU A 56 15.64 7.33 1.50
CA GLU A 56 14.38 6.59 1.41
C GLU A 56 13.86 6.21 2.81
N LEU A 57 14.73 5.60 3.63
CA LEU A 57 14.40 5.21 5.01
C LEU A 57 14.13 6.42 5.92
N HIS A 58 14.88 7.51 5.75
CA HIS A 58 14.68 8.72 6.53
C HIS A 58 13.28 9.32 6.29
N ILE A 59 12.88 9.49 5.03
CA ILE A 59 11.58 10.04 4.67
C ILE A 59 10.44 9.12 5.15
N ALA A 60 10.59 7.81 4.98
CA ALA A 60 9.59 6.86 5.49
C ALA A 60 9.42 6.94 7.01
N ARG A 61 10.53 7.06 7.77
CA ARG A 61 10.47 7.25 9.23
C ARG A 61 9.85 8.59 9.62
N GLN A 62 10.15 9.66 8.88
CA GLN A 62 9.49 10.96 9.10
C GLN A 62 7.98 10.86 8.90
N PHE A 63 7.55 10.16 7.87
CA PHE A 63 6.13 9.94 7.62
C PHE A 63 5.47 9.12 8.74
N LEU A 64 6.08 8.05 9.22
CA LEU A 64 5.57 7.26 10.36
C LEU A 64 5.48 8.09 11.64
N SER A 65 6.49 8.95 11.91
CA SER A 65 6.44 9.91 13.02
C SER A 65 5.25 10.86 12.89
N HIS A 66 5.11 11.45 11.71
CA HIS A 66 4.00 12.36 11.42
C HIS A 66 2.62 11.71 11.58
N LEU A 67 2.46 10.46 11.11
CA LEU A 67 1.22 9.71 11.32
C LEU A 67 0.94 9.47 12.80
N ARG A 68 1.95 9.08 13.58
CA ARG A 68 1.78 8.85 15.02
C ARG A 68 1.45 10.11 15.78
N GLU A 69 2.07 11.24 15.44
CA GLU A 69 1.80 12.54 16.05
C GLU A 69 0.37 13.03 15.71
N ARG A 70 -0.03 12.86 14.45
CA ARG A 70 -1.34 13.33 13.95
C ARG A 70 -2.50 12.45 14.41
N PHE A 71 -2.27 11.14 14.53
CA PHE A 71 -3.27 10.14 14.94
C PHE A 71 -2.78 9.32 16.14
N PRO A 72 -2.64 9.93 17.33
CA PRO A 72 -1.96 9.30 18.48
C PRO A 72 -2.65 8.05 19.00
N LYS A 73 -3.96 7.90 18.79
CA LYS A 73 -4.77 6.77 19.25
C LYS A 73 -5.02 5.71 18.20
N ALA A 74 -4.76 6.00 16.92
CA ALA A 74 -5.02 5.06 15.85
C ALA A 74 -4.00 3.89 15.87
N ARG A 75 -4.46 2.68 15.58
CA ARG A 75 -3.56 1.58 15.24
C ARG A 75 -2.96 1.86 13.87
N ILE A 76 -1.66 1.71 13.73
CA ILE A 76 -0.97 1.80 12.45
C ILE A 76 -0.57 0.39 12.05
N ILE A 77 -1.11 -0.10 10.96
CA ILE A 77 -0.87 -1.45 10.42
C ILE A 77 -0.13 -1.28 9.10
N TYR A 78 1.04 -1.89 8.99
CA TYR A 78 1.89 -1.84 7.81
C TYR A 78 1.94 -3.21 7.13
N LYS A 79 1.27 -3.35 6.00
CA LYS A 79 1.34 -4.51 5.12
C LYS A 79 2.57 -4.38 4.24
N ILE A 80 3.38 -5.41 4.21
CA ILE A 80 4.55 -5.47 3.32
C ILE A 80 4.10 -5.65 1.87
N GLY A 81 4.59 -4.79 0.98
CA GLY A 81 4.41 -4.86 -0.46
C GLY A 81 5.62 -5.48 -1.16
N ASN A 82 5.60 -5.50 -2.49
CA ASN A 82 6.71 -6.06 -3.25
C ASN A 82 7.94 -5.14 -3.28
N HIS A 83 7.77 -3.83 -3.04
CA HIS A 83 8.89 -2.91 -2.94
C HIS A 83 9.64 -3.09 -1.62
N GLU A 84 8.96 -3.25 -0.51
CA GLU A 84 9.60 -3.59 0.76
C GLU A 84 10.32 -4.93 0.68
N HIS A 85 9.76 -5.92 -0.04
CA HIS A 85 10.41 -7.21 -0.26
C HIS A 85 11.71 -7.10 -1.08
N ARG A 86 11.96 -6.01 -1.81
CA ARG A 86 13.26 -5.76 -2.48
C ARG A 86 14.42 -5.75 -1.49
N TRP A 87 14.19 -5.25 -0.26
CA TRP A 87 15.20 -5.25 0.78
C TRP A 87 15.62 -6.67 1.16
N GLU A 88 14.67 -7.54 1.47
CA GLU A 88 14.95 -8.95 1.79
C GLU A 88 15.63 -9.66 0.62
N SER A 89 15.11 -9.49 -0.59
CA SER A 89 15.70 -10.08 -1.81
C SER A 89 17.15 -9.62 -2.02
N TYR A 90 17.44 -8.35 -1.76
CA TYR A 90 18.79 -7.82 -1.83
C TYR A 90 19.70 -8.47 -0.80
N MET A 91 19.25 -8.59 0.45
CA MET A 91 20.00 -9.23 1.53
C MET A 91 20.30 -10.69 1.17
N TRP A 92 19.31 -11.46 0.72
CA TRP A 92 19.52 -12.85 0.35
C TRP A 92 20.50 -13.06 -0.79
N THR A 93 20.57 -12.12 -1.73
CA THR A 93 21.40 -12.26 -2.95
C THR A 93 22.75 -11.55 -2.87
N LYS A 94 22.89 -10.50 -2.08
CA LYS A 94 24.08 -9.64 -2.03
C LYS A 94 24.80 -9.61 -0.67
N ALA A 95 24.12 -10.01 0.39
CA ALA A 95 24.65 -9.99 1.74
C ALA A 95 24.03 -11.12 2.61
N PRO A 96 24.07 -12.39 2.13
CA PRO A 96 23.43 -13.51 2.84
C PRO A 96 24.04 -13.75 4.23
N GLU A 97 25.29 -13.33 4.45
CA GLU A 97 26.04 -13.51 5.70
C GLU A 97 25.44 -12.72 6.88
N ILE A 98 24.71 -11.64 6.58
CA ILE A 98 24.09 -10.81 7.62
C ILE A 98 22.57 -11.01 7.70
N CYS A 99 22.01 -11.98 6.96
CA CYS A 99 20.61 -12.34 7.10
C CYS A 99 20.32 -12.91 8.51
N GLY A 100 19.21 -12.48 9.09
CA GLY A 100 18.83 -12.85 10.46
C GLY A 100 19.42 -11.98 11.56
N VAL A 101 20.28 -10.99 11.22
CA VAL A 101 20.69 -9.94 12.16
C VAL A 101 19.52 -8.96 12.31
N ALA A 102 19.00 -8.84 13.54
CA ALA A 102 17.78 -8.08 13.81
C ALA A 102 17.85 -6.61 13.37
N ASP A 103 19.03 -5.99 13.43
CA ASP A 103 19.20 -4.58 13.06
C ASP A 103 18.97 -4.32 11.55
N PHE A 104 19.05 -5.35 10.72
CA PHE A 104 18.80 -5.27 9.27
C PHE A 104 17.37 -5.68 8.88
N GLU A 105 16.54 -6.09 9.83
CA GLU A 105 15.14 -6.35 9.55
C GLU A 105 14.38 -5.06 9.22
N LEU A 106 13.44 -5.11 8.27
CA LEU A 106 12.69 -3.94 7.82
C LEU A 106 12.04 -3.17 8.97
N ARG A 107 11.45 -3.88 9.93
CA ARG A 107 10.83 -3.27 11.11
C ARG A 107 11.81 -2.47 11.99
N LYS A 108 13.09 -2.82 11.98
CA LYS A 108 14.16 -2.06 12.65
C LYS A 108 14.60 -0.87 11.81
N LEU A 109 14.78 -1.07 10.50
CA LEU A 109 15.13 0.00 9.59
C LEU A 109 14.09 1.13 9.56
N LEU A 110 12.81 0.81 9.76
CA LEU A 110 11.71 1.78 9.78
C LEU A 110 11.25 2.18 11.19
N ASP A 111 11.95 1.73 12.24
CA ASP A 111 11.65 2.06 13.64
C ASP A 111 10.18 1.73 14.05
N PHE A 112 9.61 0.60 13.58
CA PHE A 112 8.20 0.26 13.84
C PHE A 112 7.84 0.29 15.32
N ALA A 113 8.70 -0.22 16.19
CA ALA A 113 8.47 -0.23 17.63
C ALA A 113 8.34 1.19 18.20
N LYS A 114 9.14 2.14 17.70
CA LYS A 114 9.10 3.54 18.14
C LYS A 114 7.75 4.20 17.81
N TYR A 115 7.19 3.88 16.66
CA TYR A 115 5.95 4.47 16.18
C TYR A 115 4.70 3.62 16.48
N GLY A 116 4.87 2.47 17.15
CA GLY A 116 3.77 1.56 17.46
C GLY A 116 3.11 0.99 16.20
N VAL A 117 3.91 0.60 15.22
CA VAL A 117 3.46 0.03 13.94
C VAL A 117 3.38 -1.49 14.04
N GLU A 118 2.26 -2.05 13.63
CA GLU A 118 2.04 -3.49 13.53
C GLU A 118 2.36 -3.95 12.11
N GLU A 119 3.28 -4.91 11.97
CA GLU A 119 3.68 -5.47 10.67
C GLU A 119 2.78 -6.62 10.24
N VAL A 120 2.44 -6.64 8.96
CA VAL A 120 1.79 -7.78 8.28
C VAL A 120 2.70 -8.22 7.13
N CYS A 121 3.20 -9.45 7.18
CA CYS A 121 4.12 -10.00 6.19
C CYS A 121 3.54 -9.99 4.77
N ASP A 122 4.42 -10.01 3.76
CA ASP A 122 4.04 -9.88 2.35
C ASP A 122 3.01 -10.93 1.89
N LYS A 123 3.17 -12.19 2.29
CA LYS A 123 2.27 -13.30 1.91
C LYS A 123 1.03 -13.43 2.79
N GLN A 124 0.93 -12.64 3.84
CA GLN A 124 -0.19 -12.69 4.77
C GLN A 124 -1.34 -11.82 4.28
N LYS A 125 -2.54 -12.40 4.16
CA LYS A 125 -3.78 -11.65 3.91
C LYS A 125 -4.28 -11.05 5.21
N MET A 126 -4.66 -9.78 5.19
CA MET A 126 -5.37 -9.15 6.30
C MET A 126 -6.87 -9.40 6.17
N LYS A 127 -7.56 -9.40 7.31
CA LYS A 127 -9.02 -9.42 7.39
C LYS A 127 -9.51 -8.15 8.09
N ALA A 128 -10.51 -7.53 7.48
CA ALA A 128 -11.28 -6.47 8.12
C ALA A 128 -12.72 -6.97 8.31
N GLY A 129 -13.15 -7.05 9.56
CA GLY A 129 -14.37 -7.77 9.89
C GLY A 129 -14.32 -9.24 9.45
N LYS A 130 -15.48 -9.83 9.20
CA LYS A 130 -15.61 -11.25 8.86
C LYS A 130 -15.38 -11.54 7.36
N HIS A 131 -15.76 -10.62 6.50
CA HIS A 131 -15.96 -10.90 5.08
C HIS A 131 -15.03 -10.14 4.13
N LEU A 132 -14.29 -9.13 4.59
CA LEU A 132 -13.39 -8.36 3.76
C LEU A 132 -11.95 -8.82 3.89
N THR A 133 -11.30 -9.07 2.76
CA THR A 133 -9.88 -9.38 2.65
C THR A 133 -9.13 -8.14 2.16
N ILE A 134 -7.95 -7.88 2.73
CA ILE A 134 -7.05 -6.82 2.27
C ILE A 134 -5.71 -7.46 1.94
N ILE A 135 -5.23 -7.21 0.74
CA ILE A 135 -3.91 -7.64 0.23
C ILE A 135 -3.21 -6.44 -0.40
N HIS A 136 -1.90 -6.51 -0.60
CA HIS A 136 -1.26 -5.46 -1.38
C HIS A 136 -1.67 -5.54 -2.85
N GLY A 137 -1.64 -6.74 -3.46
CA GLY A 137 -2.07 -6.98 -4.85
C GLY A 137 -1.03 -7.70 -5.69
N HIS A 138 0.27 -7.63 -5.34
CA HIS A 138 1.34 -8.37 -6.00
C HIS A 138 1.22 -9.90 -5.78
N GLU A 139 0.46 -10.31 -4.78
CA GLU A 139 0.19 -11.72 -4.48
C GLU A 139 -0.65 -12.41 -5.58
N ILE A 140 -1.26 -11.64 -6.48
CA ILE A 140 -2.01 -12.17 -7.63
C ILE A 140 -1.09 -12.29 -8.84
N PRO A 141 -0.65 -13.50 -9.22
CA PRO A 141 0.27 -13.69 -10.33
C PRO A 141 -0.37 -13.43 -11.70
N GLY A 142 0.44 -13.06 -12.68
CA GLY A 142 0.13 -13.19 -14.11
C GLY A 142 -0.84 -12.18 -14.70
N ALA A 143 -1.27 -11.17 -14.00
CA ALA A 143 -2.10 -10.13 -14.59
C ALA A 143 -1.24 -9.12 -15.39
N PHE A 144 -0.92 -9.44 -16.63
CA PHE A 144 -0.42 -8.44 -17.58
C PHE A 144 -1.45 -7.31 -17.69
N ALA A 145 -1.14 -6.14 -17.12
CA ALA A 145 -1.92 -4.91 -17.21
C ALA A 145 -3.45 -5.14 -17.34
N PRO A 146 -4.12 -5.68 -16.33
CA PRO A 146 -5.54 -5.97 -16.44
C PRO A 146 -6.29 -4.67 -16.73
N VAL A 147 -7.26 -4.72 -17.62
CA VAL A 147 -8.12 -3.58 -17.95
C VAL A 147 -8.89 -3.10 -16.70
N ASN A 148 -9.22 -4.03 -15.81
CA ASN A 148 -9.87 -3.80 -14.53
C ASN A 148 -9.30 -4.77 -13.49
N PHE A 149 -8.44 -4.27 -12.58
CA PHE A 149 -7.80 -5.12 -11.60
C PHE A 149 -8.79 -5.63 -10.55
N ALA A 150 -9.81 -4.86 -10.19
CA ALA A 150 -10.85 -5.31 -9.28
C ALA A 150 -11.58 -6.56 -9.80
N ARG A 151 -11.83 -6.65 -11.12
CA ARG A 151 -12.34 -7.87 -11.75
C ARG A 151 -11.36 -9.03 -11.65
N THR A 152 -10.07 -8.76 -11.81
CA THR A 152 -9.02 -9.80 -11.67
C THR A 152 -8.98 -10.33 -10.24
N LEU A 153 -9.10 -9.48 -9.22
CA LEU A 153 -9.19 -9.88 -7.82
C LEU A 153 -10.39 -10.81 -7.60
N GLN A 154 -11.55 -10.43 -8.13
CA GLN A 154 -12.77 -11.25 -8.04
C GLN A 154 -12.58 -12.62 -8.65
N THR A 155 -12.03 -12.69 -9.86
CA THR A 155 -11.84 -13.95 -10.60
C THR A 155 -10.87 -14.90 -9.88
N ASN A 156 -9.82 -14.34 -9.24
CA ASN A 156 -8.80 -15.16 -8.57
C ASN A 156 -9.15 -15.52 -7.13
N LEU A 157 -9.88 -14.66 -6.41
CA LEU A 157 -10.10 -14.83 -4.97
C LEU A 157 -11.53 -15.23 -4.60
N GLY A 158 -12.54 -14.82 -5.37
CA GLY A 158 -13.94 -15.14 -5.12
C GLY A 158 -14.51 -14.60 -3.81
N VAL A 159 -13.86 -13.60 -3.20
CA VAL A 159 -14.25 -12.95 -1.94
C VAL A 159 -14.08 -11.45 -2.02
N CYS A 160 -14.83 -10.70 -1.21
CA CYS A 160 -14.66 -9.26 -1.13
C CYS A 160 -13.21 -8.90 -0.79
N THR A 161 -12.58 -8.07 -1.64
CA THR A 161 -11.15 -7.80 -1.54
C THR A 161 -10.81 -6.36 -1.90
N ILE A 162 -9.95 -5.74 -1.09
CA ILE A 162 -9.27 -4.46 -1.39
C ILE A 162 -7.81 -4.75 -1.72
N ALA A 163 -7.28 -4.13 -2.78
CA ALA A 163 -5.87 -4.20 -3.14
C ALA A 163 -5.33 -2.89 -3.70
N GLY A 164 -4.02 -2.63 -3.51
CA GLY A 164 -3.22 -1.58 -4.16
C GLY A 164 -2.46 -2.09 -5.38
N HIS A 165 -1.15 -1.78 -5.45
CA HIS A 165 -0.16 -2.32 -6.40
C HIS A 165 -0.32 -1.88 -7.87
N ARG A 166 -1.54 -1.69 -8.35
CA ARG A 166 -1.79 -1.35 -9.76
C ARG A 166 -1.92 0.14 -10.02
N HIS A 167 -1.90 0.95 -8.98
CA HIS A 167 -1.96 2.41 -9.04
C HIS A 167 -3.20 2.94 -9.79
N GLN A 168 -4.22 2.12 -9.95
CA GLN A 168 -5.43 2.45 -10.70
C GLN A 168 -6.68 2.07 -9.93
N SER A 169 -7.51 3.06 -9.60
CA SER A 169 -8.78 2.83 -8.93
C SER A 169 -9.75 2.10 -9.86
N SER A 170 -10.32 1.03 -9.37
CA SER A 170 -11.43 0.33 -10.04
C SER A 170 -12.28 -0.40 -9.01
N GLU A 171 -13.50 -0.71 -9.39
CA GLU A 171 -14.45 -1.51 -8.62
C GLU A 171 -15.11 -2.54 -9.53
N HIS A 172 -15.40 -3.72 -8.97
CA HIS A 172 -16.15 -4.74 -9.66
C HIS A 172 -17.03 -5.53 -8.69
N SER A 173 -18.33 -5.52 -8.94
CA SER A 173 -19.33 -6.23 -8.15
C SER A 173 -20.04 -7.28 -8.97
N PHE A 174 -20.35 -8.41 -8.35
CA PHE A 174 -21.18 -9.45 -8.96
C PHE A 174 -21.94 -10.23 -7.90
N LYS A 175 -23.00 -10.90 -8.34
CA LYS A 175 -23.81 -11.78 -7.53
C LYS A 175 -23.45 -13.24 -7.83
N THR A 176 -23.13 -14.02 -6.81
CA THR A 176 -22.85 -15.46 -6.95
C THR A 176 -24.14 -16.25 -7.18
N ALA A 177 -24.00 -17.53 -7.58
CA ALA A 177 -25.14 -18.45 -7.71
C ALA A 177 -25.90 -18.67 -6.38
N ASP A 178 -25.22 -18.48 -5.24
CA ASP A 178 -25.81 -18.56 -3.89
C ASP A 178 -26.34 -17.21 -3.38
N ASP A 179 -26.68 -16.29 -4.29
CA ASP A 179 -27.23 -14.96 -4.01
C ASP A 179 -26.34 -14.03 -3.15
N LYS A 180 -25.05 -14.31 -3.00
CA LYS A 180 -24.11 -13.46 -2.29
C LYS A 180 -23.53 -12.39 -3.20
N PHE A 181 -23.48 -11.14 -2.74
CA PHE A 181 -22.77 -10.07 -3.41
C PHE A 181 -21.29 -10.08 -3.02
N ILE A 182 -20.42 -10.06 -4.02
CA ILE A 182 -18.98 -9.94 -3.85
C ILE A 182 -18.53 -8.70 -4.60
N THR A 183 -17.83 -7.81 -3.91
CA THR A 183 -17.25 -6.62 -4.49
C THR A 183 -15.75 -6.59 -4.22
N CYS A 184 -14.99 -6.24 -5.24
CA CYS A 184 -13.55 -6.04 -5.14
C CYS A 184 -13.18 -4.62 -5.54
N TRP A 185 -12.15 -4.07 -4.89
CA TRP A 185 -11.65 -2.72 -5.10
C TRP A 185 -10.15 -2.73 -5.37
N SER A 186 -9.73 -2.03 -6.40
CA SER A 186 -8.34 -1.64 -6.62
C SER A 186 -8.18 -0.18 -6.24
N LEU A 187 -7.17 0.14 -5.48
CA LEU A 187 -6.88 1.51 -5.05
C LEU A 187 -6.04 2.26 -6.08
N GLY A 188 -6.14 3.58 -6.07
CA GLY A 188 -5.13 4.46 -6.67
C GLY A 188 -3.86 4.48 -5.82
N CYS A 189 -2.85 5.21 -6.28
CA CYS A 189 -1.58 5.41 -5.58
C CYS A 189 -1.49 6.79 -4.92
N LEU A 190 -0.41 6.98 -4.15
CA LEU A 190 -0.03 8.26 -3.56
C LEU A 190 1.37 8.71 -4.03
N CYS A 191 1.95 8.00 -5.01
CA CYS A 191 3.25 8.33 -5.60
C CYS A 191 3.12 9.31 -6.77
N ASP A 192 4.26 9.80 -7.27
CA ASP A 192 4.32 10.51 -8.54
C ASP A 192 3.74 9.64 -9.66
N MET A 193 2.87 10.24 -10.47
CA MET A 193 2.18 9.56 -11.56
C MET A 193 3.00 9.49 -12.86
N ARG A 194 4.17 10.10 -12.92
CA ARG A 194 5.00 10.16 -14.14
C ARG A 194 6.44 9.73 -13.87
N PRO A 195 6.68 8.53 -13.32
CA PRO A 195 8.04 8.06 -13.15
C PRO A 195 8.70 7.78 -14.51
N ASP A 196 10.01 7.93 -14.58
CA ASP A 196 10.78 7.78 -15.82
C ASP A 196 10.57 6.42 -16.51
N TYR A 197 10.39 5.35 -15.71
CA TYR A 197 10.14 4.01 -16.24
C TYR A 197 8.72 3.77 -16.78
N ALA A 198 7.77 4.67 -16.49
CA ALA A 198 6.38 4.58 -16.95
C ALA A 198 5.79 5.97 -17.22
N PRO A 199 6.34 6.75 -18.17
CA PRO A 199 5.91 8.13 -18.42
C PRO A 199 4.48 8.21 -19.00
N ILE A 200 4.01 7.14 -19.64
CA ILE A 200 2.64 6.98 -20.13
C ILE A 200 2.02 5.79 -19.40
N ASN A 201 1.08 6.05 -18.52
CA ASN A 201 0.41 5.05 -17.72
C ASN A 201 -1.08 5.40 -17.53
N LYS A 202 -1.81 4.54 -16.80
CA LYS A 202 -3.23 4.74 -16.45
C LYS A 202 -3.43 4.95 -14.96
N TRP A 203 -2.40 5.40 -14.26
CA TRP A 203 -2.44 5.60 -12.82
C TRP A 203 -3.34 6.76 -12.43
N ASN A 204 -3.86 6.70 -11.24
CA ASN A 204 -4.56 7.82 -10.60
C ASN A 204 -4.26 7.86 -9.11
N HIS A 205 -4.30 9.04 -8.54
CA HIS A 205 -4.23 9.20 -7.11
C HIS A 205 -5.52 8.72 -6.43
N GLY A 206 -5.38 8.05 -5.30
CA GLY A 206 -6.53 7.59 -4.54
C GLY A 206 -6.16 6.79 -3.28
N PHE A 207 -7.16 6.63 -2.43
CA PHE A 207 -7.12 5.85 -1.19
C PHE A 207 -8.52 5.32 -0.89
N ALA A 208 -8.69 4.51 0.15
CA ALA A 208 -10.04 4.11 0.57
C ALA A 208 -10.27 4.38 2.06
N THR A 209 -11.54 4.59 2.42
CA THR A 209 -12.02 4.46 3.79
C THR A 209 -12.82 3.18 3.94
N LEU A 210 -12.85 2.67 5.17
CA LEU A 210 -13.51 1.43 5.53
C LEU A 210 -14.25 1.60 6.85
N ASP A 211 -15.56 1.51 6.81
CA ASP A 211 -16.41 1.45 7.99
C ASP A 211 -16.84 0.02 8.26
N LEU A 212 -16.69 -0.42 9.52
CA LEU A 212 -17.10 -1.74 9.98
C LEU A 212 -18.30 -1.59 10.91
N SER A 213 -19.42 -2.25 10.59
CA SER A 213 -20.64 -2.27 11.40
C SER A 213 -21.07 -3.71 11.67
N GLY A 214 -20.70 -4.23 12.83
CA GLY A 214 -20.95 -5.63 13.19
C GLY A 214 -20.24 -6.59 12.23
N ASN A 215 -21.02 -7.36 11.45
CA ASN A 215 -20.47 -8.26 10.43
C ASN A 215 -20.34 -7.61 9.04
N ASP A 216 -20.91 -6.44 8.85
CA ASP A 216 -20.95 -5.73 7.57
C ASP A 216 -19.79 -4.73 7.47
N PHE A 217 -19.51 -4.30 6.25
CA PHE A 217 -18.50 -3.30 5.97
C PHE A 217 -18.96 -2.42 4.80
N PHE A 218 -18.49 -1.19 4.82
CA PHE A 218 -18.67 -0.24 3.73
C PHE A 218 -17.31 0.27 3.28
N VAL A 219 -17.01 0.17 1.99
CA VAL A 219 -15.76 0.65 1.36
C VAL A 219 -16.09 1.84 0.48
N ASP A 220 -15.41 2.94 0.71
CA ASP A 220 -15.45 4.11 -0.16
C ASP A 220 -14.08 4.29 -0.82
N ASN A 221 -13.98 3.89 -2.09
CA ASN A 221 -12.74 3.91 -2.89
C ASN A 221 -12.56 5.27 -3.54
N LYS A 222 -11.94 6.18 -2.84
CA LYS A 222 -11.76 7.57 -3.22
C LYS A 222 -10.68 7.76 -4.27
N ARG A 223 -10.99 8.60 -5.26
CA ARG A 223 -9.98 9.18 -6.17
C ARG A 223 -9.63 10.58 -5.70
N ILE A 224 -8.42 11.01 -6.01
CA ILE A 224 -8.02 12.41 -5.82
C ILE A 224 -7.99 13.08 -7.19
N VAL A 225 -8.83 14.08 -7.35
CA VAL A 225 -8.97 14.83 -8.60
C VAL A 225 -8.95 16.33 -8.27
N ASN A 226 -8.04 17.08 -8.91
CA ASN A 226 -7.90 18.53 -8.71
C ASN A 226 -7.77 18.91 -7.22
N GLY A 227 -6.95 18.17 -6.46
CA GLY A 227 -6.73 18.45 -5.04
C GLY A 227 -7.90 18.09 -4.12
N GLN A 228 -8.86 17.31 -4.57
CA GLN A 228 -10.04 16.91 -3.78
C GLN A 228 -10.24 15.39 -3.81
N ALA A 229 -10.66 14.82 -2.67
CA ALA A 229 -11.08 13.43 -2.60
C ALA A 229 -12.55 13.32 -3.05
N VAL A 230 -12.79 12.54 -4.10
CA VAL A 230 -14.09 12.32 -4.72
C VAL A 230 -14.43 10.84 -4.80
#